data_a65552da9d1fa874026aac5725a1167d
#
_entry.id   a65552da9d1fa874026aac5725a1167d
#
_cell.length_a   1.000
_cell.length_b   1.000
_cell.length_c   1.000
_cell.angle_alpha   90.00
_cell.angle_beta   90.00
_cell.angle_gamma   90.00
#
_symmetry.space_group_name_H-M   'P 1'
#
loop_
_entity.id
_entity.type
_entity.pdbx_description
1 polymer ?
#
loop_
_entity_poly.entity_id
_entity_poly.type
_entity_poly.pdbx_seq_one_letter_code
_entity_poly.pdbx_strand_id
1 'polypeptide(L)' 'MHKTYELYLHGEDGTPRFEALTCRTEQELMSAVRRILAETGAHAVDVMEFGQLLFTLTA' A
#
# COMPACT_ATOMS: atom_id res chain seq x y z
N MET A 1 2.93 15.32 -11.58
CA MET A 1 4.06 15.11 -10.66
C MET A 1 3.92 13.75 -9.99
N HIS A 2 5.02 12.99 -9.91
CA HIS A 2 5.00 11.66 -9.33
C HIS A 2 5.35 11.72 -7.85
N LYS A 3 4.67 10.89 -7.06
CA LYS A 3 4.99 10.68 -5.66
C LYS A 3 5.24 9.21 -5.40
N THR A 4 6.19 8.90 -4.54
CA THR A 4 6.50 7.54 -4.15
C THR A 4 6.00 7.28 -2.75
N TYR A 5 5.25 6.19 -2.61
CA TYR A 5 4.66 5.76 -1.35
C TYR A 5 5.30 4.46 -0.89
N GLU A 6 5.33 4.27 0.40
CA GLU A 6 5.84 3.05 1.02
C GLU A 6 4.64 2.23 1.48
N LEU A 7 4.57 1.00 1.02
CA LEU A 7 3.46 0.12 1.35
C LEU A 7 3.96 -1.01 2.24
N TYR A 8 3.25 -1.27 3.32
CA TYR A 8 3.53 -2.41 4.19
C TYR A 8 2.32 -3.34 4.14
N LEU A 9 2.53 -4.51 3.54
CA LEU A 9 1.49 -5.49 3.33
C LEU A 9 1.48 -6.47 4.49
N HIS A 10 0.34 -6.60 5.16
CA HIS A 10 0.20 -7.47 6.32
C HIS A 10 -0.52 -8.75 5.92
N GLY A 11 0.18 -9.88 6.05
CA GLY A 11 -0.37 -11.19 5.75
C GLY A 11 -0.54 -12.03 6.98
N GLU A 12 -0.83 -13.32 6.78
CA GLU A 12 -1.10 -14.25 7.88
C GLU A 12 0.13 -14.57 8.72
N ASP A 13 1.32 -14.50 8.13
CA ASP A 13 2.55 -14.82 8.83
C ASP A 13 3.00 -13.76 9.82
N GLY A 14 2.32 -12.61 9.83
CA GLY A 14 2.63 -11.53 10.76
C GLY A 14 3.83 -10.68 10.38
N THR A 15 4.57 -11.03 9.33
CA THR A 15 5.73 -10.25 8.88
C THR A 15 5.31 -9.34 7.73
N PRO A 16 5.33 -8.01 7.92
CA PRO A 16 4.94 -7.10 6.84
C PRO A 16 5.91 -7.18 5.66
N ARG A 17 5.35 -7.16 4.47
CA ARG A 17 6.15 -7.10 3.25
C ARG A 17 6.14 -5.67 2.72
N PHE A 18 7.32 -5.18 2.39
CA PHE A 18 7.49 -3.82 1.91
C PHE A 18 7.42 -3.76 0.38
N GLU A 19 6.70 -2.76 -0.14
CA GLU A 19 6.73 -2.43 -1.56
C GLU A 19 6.71 -0.92 -1.72
N ALA A 20 7.45 -0.43 -2.71
CA ALA A 20 7.41 0.98 -3.08
C ALA A 20 6.48 1.14 -4.27
N LEU A 21 5.71 2.23 -4.28
CA LEU A 21 4.74 2.50 -5.34
C LEU A 21 4.82 3.96 -5.73
N THR A 22 4.98 4.22 -7.03
CA THR A 22 5.02 5.58 -7.54
C THR A 22 3.74 5.86 -8.33
N CYS A 23 3.05 6.93 -7.96
CA CYS A 23 1.77 7.30 -8.56
C CYS A 23 1.75 8.78 -8.91
N ARG A 24 0.88 9.14 -9.84
CA ARG A 24 0.66 10.52 -10.24
C ARG A 24 -0.46 11.19 -9.45
N THR A 25 -1.49 10.42 -9.10
CA THR A 25 -2.67 10.94 -8.43
C THR A 25 -3.05 10.03 -7.28
N GLU A 26 -3.87 10.55 -6.36
CA GLU A 26 -4.42 9.76 -5.27
C GLU A 26 -5.34 8.66 -5.78
N GLN A 27 -6.05 8.91 -6.86
CA GLN A 27 -6.93 7.93 -7.46
C GLN A 27 -6.14 6.74 -7.98
N GLU A 28 -5.00 7.01 -8.62
CA GLU A 28 -4.07 5.99 -9.08
C GLU A 28 -3.55 5.17 -7.91
N LEU A 29 -3.19 5.86 -6.82
CA LEU A 29 -2.73 5.22 -5.59
C LEU A 29 -3.79 4.26 -5.04
N MET A 30 -5.03 4.71 -4.91
CA MET A 30 -6.10 3.87 -4.36
C MET A 30 -6.36 2.65 -5.23
N SER A 31 -6.39 2.84 -6.55
CA SER A 31 -6.61 1.73 -7.49
C SER A 31 -5.49 0.69 -7.39
N ALA A 32 -4.24 1.17 -7.30
CA ALA A 32 -3.09 0.28 -7.21
C ALA A 32 -3.07 -0.50 -5.89
N VAL A 33 -3.39 0.17 -4.78
CA VAL A 33 -3.40 -0.49 -3.47
C VAL A 33 -4.50 -1.56 -3.41
N ARG A 34 -5.67 -1.28 -3.97
CA ARG A 34 -6.75 -2.27 -4.04
C ARG A 34 -6.35 -3.49 -4.87
N ARG A 35 -5.67 -3.25 -5.99
CA ARG A 35 -5.19 -4.33 -6.83
C ARG A 35 -4.16 -5.20 -6.10
N ILE A 36 -3.23 -4.55 -5.40
CA ILE A 36 -2.21 -5.25 -4.63
C ILE A 36 -2.85 -6.13 -3.55
N LEU A 37 -3.84 -5.61 -2.84
CA LEU A 37 -4.58 -6.39 -1.85
C LEU A 37 -5.21 -7.63 -2.49
N ALA A 38 -5.87 -7.46 -3.64
CA ALA A 38 -6.54 -8.55 -4.32
C ALA A 38 -5.55 -9.59 -4.84
N GLU A 39 -4.41 -9.14 -5.37
CA GLU A 39 -3.43 -10.04 -6.00
C GLU A 39 -2.57 -10.78 -4.98
N THR A 40 -2.26 -10.15 -3.86
CA THR A 40 -1.37 -10.75 -2.87
C THR A 40 -2.09 -11.54 -1.78
N GLY A 41 -3.39 -11.31 -1.62
CA GLY A 41 -4.15 -11.92 -0.54
C GLY A 41 -3.83 -11.32 0.83
N ALA A 42 -3.16 -10.18 0.88
CA ALA A 42 -2.87 -9.52 2.13
C ALA A 42 -4.16 -9.10 2.84
N HIS A 43 -4.12 -9.05 4.17
CA HIS A 43 -5.27 -8.64 4.98
C HIS A 43 -5.40 -7.13 5.04
N ALA A 44 -4.29 -6.42 5.00
CA ALA A 44 -4.26 -4.97 5.09
C ALA A 44 -2.99 -4.42 4.45
N VAL A 45 -3.05 -3.18 4.01
CA VAL A 45 -1.89 -2.45 3.50
C VAL A 45 -1.84 -1.10 4.20
N ASP A 46 -0.72 -0.82 4.85
CA ASP A 46 -0.43 0.51 5.39
C ASP A 46 0.24 1.31 4.29
N VAL A 47 -0.29 2.49 3.99
CA VAL A 47 0.26 3.38 3.00
C VAL A 47 0.94 4.55 3.70
N MET A 48 2.23 4.69 3.46
CA MET A 48 3.05 5.69 4.14
C MET A 48 3.75 6.59 3.14
N GLU A 49 4.03 7.80 3.58
CA GLU A 49 4.80 8.77 2.81
C GLU A 49 5.75 9.47 3.77
N PHE A 50 7.04 9.46 3.47
CA PHE A 50 8.08 10.07 4.31
C PHE A 50 8.00 9.60 5.76
N GLY A 51 7.77 8.30 5.96
CA GLY A 51 7.70 7.73 7.28
C GLY A 51 6.41 8.00 8.05
N GLN A 52 5.45 8.70 7.42
CA GLN A 52 4.17 8.99 8.05
C GLN A 52 3.07 8.10 7.47
N LEU A 53 2.27 7.53 8.35
CA LEU A 53 1.12 6.74 7.91
C LEU A 53 0.04 7.67 7.38
N LEU A 54 -0.37 7.45 6.12
CA LEU A 54 -1.45 8.21 5.51
C LEU A 54 -2.80 7.53 5.77
N PHE A 55 -2.86 6.24 5.47
CA PHE A 55 -4.06 5.45 5.72
C PHE A 55 -3.73 3.96 5.65
N THR A 56 -4.65 3.14 6.14
CA THR A 56 -4.58 1.68 6.04
C THR A 56 -5.81 1.21 5.28
N LEU A 57 -5.59 0.37 4.26
CA LEU A 57 -6.68 -0.24 3.52
C LEU A 57 -6.76 -1.72 3.91
N THR A 58 -7.94 -2.17 4.31
CA THR A 58 -8.16 -3.57 4.68
C THR A 58 -8.90 -4.31 3.58
N ALA A 59 -8.66 -5.60 3.51
CA ALA A 59 -9.33 -6.46 2.56
C ALA A 59 -10.83 -6.60 2.86
#